data_86d8693ba357fb045c62c59714bd8df2
#
_entry.id   86d8693ba357fb045c62c59714bd8df2
#
_cell.length_a   1.000
_cell.length_b   1.000
_cell.length_c   1.000
_cell.angle_alpha   90.00
_cell.angle_beta   90.00
_cell.angle_gamma   90.00
#
_symmetry.space_group_name_H-M   'P 1'
#
loop_
_entity.id
_entity.type
_entity.pdbx_description
1 polymer ?
#
loop_
_entity_poly.entity_id
_entity_poly.type
_entity_poly.pdbx_seq_one_letter_code
_entity_poly.pdbx_strand_id
1 'polypeptide(L)'
;KGQVIATGDKFMNCPVHASVSGKVTKIQNCLVTGNSYVPCIVIQSDDSEAQEFLPVLDPFACSKEDALARIKDAGIVGMGGASFPAHVKLNPPADKVIDYVLVNAAECEPYLTCDERTMIETPNLLIDGLAIVLKIVNEKALGIIALEDNKEYVLPILEEEIKKQNLADKISVCLVQTKYPQGSEKFIVKSCVDREIPSGKLPADAGCVICNVGTVCAISEAFRRGKPLIERALTISGGGVKNPCNLRVPVGTLISDLTPAYFEINENVAAVETSSENNSESASEGEAKASVNGGDCVAAEVKEPVKVISGGPMMGFSMAAINFPVAKGTSGVTFLTDSEACLTEESQCISCGYCARACAMRLSPVLILRELKAGNTQKAIRYGLMDCIECGCCAFMCPAHIRIVQKVRLGKAIVRTKMAEEKAKEAAKKS
;
A
#
# COMPACT_ATOMS: atom_id res chain seq x y z
N LYS A 1 15.58 16.00 -10.97
CA LYS A 1 14.58 14.93 -10.92
C LYS A 1 15.22 13.60 -11.35
N GLY A 2 15.13 12.55 -10.52
CA GLY A 2 15.72 11.24 -10.81
C GLY A 2 17.10 10.98 -10.16
N GLN A 3 17.82 11.99 -9.73
CA GLN A 3 19.12 11.86 -9.07
C GLN A 3 18.98 11.13 -7.72
N VAL A 4 19.92 10.23 -7.40
CA VAL A 4 19.98 9.56 -6.08
C VAL A 4 20.32 10.59 -5.00
N ILE A 5 19.49 10.69 -3.96
CA ILE A 5 19.68 11.63 -2.85
C ILE A 5 19.90 10.93 -1.51
N ALA A 6 19.55 9.64 -1.41
CA ALA A 6 19.86 8.82 -0.24
C ALA A 6 20.01 7.36 -0.63
N THR A 7 20.90 6.66 0.06
CA THR A 7 21.13 5.22 -0.07
C THR A 7 21.53 4.63 1.27
N GLY A 8 21.65 3.33 1.35
CA GLY A 8 22.11 2.60 2.54
C GLY A 8 22.89 1.35 2.15
N ASP A 9 23.61 0.77 3.11
CA ASP A 9 24.55 -0.34 2.86
C ASP A 9 23.93 -1.73 3.08
N LYS A 10 22.70 -1.78 3.63
CA LYS A 10 22.06 -3.07 3.97
C LYS A 10 21.49 -3.74 2.72
N PHE A 11 21.44 -5.08 2.71
CA PHE A 11 20.90 -5.88 1.62
C PHE A 11 19.48 -5.45 1.18
N MET A 12 18.63 -5.09 2.13
CA MET A 12 17.25 -4.64 1.88
C MET A 12 17.14 -3.18 1.46
N ASN A 13 18.25 -2.53 1.14
CA ASN A 13 18.24 -1.12 0.75
C ASN A 13 17.65 -0.90 -0.64
N CYS A 14 16.87 0.18 -0.77
CA CYS A 14 16.44 0.77 -2.03
C CYS A 14 16.83 2.25 -2.04
N PRO A 15 17.53 2.75 -3.05
CA PRO A 15 17.87 4.17 -3.17
C PRO A 15 16.61 5.06 -3.18
N VAL A 16 16.77 6.25 -2.64
CA VAL A 16 15.77 7.32 -2.73
C VAL A 16 16.25 8.34 -3.74
N HIS A 17 15.37 8.74 -4.65
CA HIS A 17 15.66 9.66 -5.74
C HIS A 17 14.90 10.97 -5.54
N ALA A 18 15.47 12.06 -6.02
CA ALA A 18 14.79 13.33 -6.12
C ALA A 18 13.59 13.20 -7.06
N SER A 19 12.39 13.40 -6.52
CA SER A 19 11.14 13.28 -7.28
C SER A 19 10.82 14.54 -8.09
N VAL A 20 11.43 15.65 -7.73
CA VAL A 20 11.33 16.94 -8.42
C VAL A 20 12.73 17.52 -8.69
N SER A 21 12.83 18.45 -9.63
CA SER A 21 14.01 19.29 -9.81
C SER A 21 14.01 20.40 -8.78
N GLY A 22 15.17 20.82 -8.30
CA GLY A 22 15.25 21.86 -7.28
C GLY A 22 16.47 21.73 -6.38
N LYS A 23 16.38 22.32 -5.20
CA LYS A 23 17.46 22.40 -4.23
C LYS A 23 17.09 21.76 -2.91
N VAL A 24 17.98 20.91 -2.36
CA VAL A 24 17.84 20.43 -0.99
C VAL A 24 18.01 21.60 -0.03
N THR A 25 16.99 21.88 0.76
CA THR A 25 16.96 23.00 1.70
C THR A 25 17.31 22.56 3.11
N LYS A 26 16.83 21.38 3.54
CA LYS A 26 17.07 20.85 4.89
C LYS A 26 16.83 19.35 4.95
N ILE A 27 17.32 18.75 6.03
CA ILE A 27 16.95 17.40 6.46
C ILE A 27 16.26 17.57 7.82
N GLN A 28 15.04 17.10 7.94
CA GLN A 28 14.25 17.22 9.17
C GLN A 28 13.40 15.98 9.40
N ASN A 29 12.96 15.77 10.63
CA ASN A 29 11.98 14.73 10.93
C ASN A 29 10.60 15.17 10.46
N CYS A 30 9.95 14.33 9.62
CA CYS A 30 8.58 14.53 9.16
C CYS A 30 7.69 13.38 9.64
N LEU A 31 6.41 13.69 9.85
CA LEU A 31 5.39 12.68 10.08
C LEU A 31 5.23 11.85 8.81
N VAL A 32 5.23 10.52 8.95
CA VAL A 32 5.00 9.60 7.83
C VAL A 32 3.88 8.63 8.15
N THR A 33 3.44 7.85 7.16
CA THR A 33 2.43 6.80 7.33
C THR A 33 2.74 5.92 8.55
N GLY A 34 1.75 5.72 9.41
CA GLY A 34 1.89 5.00 10.69
C GLY A 34 2.25 5.90 11.88
N ASN A 35 2.17 7.23 11.72
CA ASN A 35 2.41 8.25 12.75
C ASN A 35 3.82 8.19 13.38
N SER A 36 4.80 7.83 12.57
CA SER A 36 6.22 7.87 12.98
C SER A 36 6.89 9.12 12.42
N TYR A 37 7.82 9.69 13.19
CA TYR A 37 8.69 10.76 12.72
C TYR A 37 10.02 10.18 12.26
N VAL A 38 10.37 10.42 11.00
CA VAL A 38 11.62 9.93 10.39
C VAL A 38 12.36 11.05 9.68
N PRO A 39 13.70 10.97 9.54
CA PRO A 39 14.47 11.94 8.77
C PRO A 39 14.01 11.95 7.31
N CYS A 40 13.63 13.13 6.82
CA CYS A 40 13.22 13.37 5.43
C CYS A 40 14.09 14.46 4.81
N ILE A 41 14.40 14.29 3.53
CA ILE A 41 15.10 15.30 2.72
C ILE A 41 14.04 16.22 2.11
N VAL A 42 14.11 17.51 2.41
CA VAL A 42 13.21 18.52 1.88
C VAL A 42 13.84 19.19 0.67
N ILE A 43 13.15 19.12 -0.48
CA ILE A 43 13.56 19.72 -1.74
C ILE A 43 12.61 20.86 -2.05
N GLN A 44 13.14 22.06 -2.21
CA GLN A 44 12.43 23.19 -2.79
C GLN A 44 12.42 23.02 -4.30
N SER A 45 11.25 22.80 -4.91
CA SER A 45 11.14 22.74 -6.38
C SER A 45 11.54 24.08 -7.02
N ASP A 46 12.16 24.01 -8.16
CA ASP A 46 12.49 25.15 -9.02
C ASP A 46 11.65 25.17 -10.30
N ASP A 47 10.67 24.26 -10.38
CA ASP A 47 9.75 24.06 -11.51
C ASP A 47 10.47 23.78 -12.84
N SER A 48 11.76 23.48 -12.81
CA SER A 48 12.51 23.09 -14.01
C SER A 48 12.21 21.64 -14.40
N GLU A 49 12.36 21.34 -15.69
CA GLU A 49 12.26 19.98 -16.24
C GLU A 49 13.58 19.21 -16.23
N ALA A 50 14.58 19.70 -15.46
CA ALA A 50 15.88 19.06 -15.37
C ALA A 50 15.73 17.63 -14.79
N GLN A 51 16.27 16.64 -15.50
CA GLN A 51 16.20 15.24 -15.11
C GLN A 51 17.50 14.51 -15.32
N GLU A 52 17.79 13.58 -14.43
CA GLU A 52 18.94 12.69 -14.47
C GLU A 52 18.44 11.27 -14.28
N PHE A 53 18.09 10.62 -15.41
CA PHE A 53 17.60 9.24 -15.39
C PHE A 53 18.73 8.27 -15.69
N LEU A 54 18.51 7.00 -15.30
CA LEU A 54 19.45 5.93 -15.63
C LEU A 54 19.48 5.72 -17.16
N PRO A 55 20.60 5.24 -17.73
CA PRO A 55 20.65 4.86 -19.14
C PRO A 55 19.56 3.83 -19.47
N VAL A 56 18.99 3.86 -20.67
CA VAL A 56 18.07 2.81 -21.16
C VAL A 56 18.80 1.46 -21.15
N LEU A 57 18.11 0.41 -20.71
CA LEU A 57 18.65 -0.95 -20.66
C LEU A 57 17.65 -1.90 -21.33
N ASP A 58 18.13 -2.69 -22.31
CA ASP A 58 17.29 -3.73 -22.88
C ASP A 58 17.14 -4.91 -21.90
N PRO A 59 15.93 -5.15 -21.36
CA PRO A 59 15.71 -6.21 -20.38
C PRO A 59 15.88 -7.62 -20.93
N PHE A 60 15.78 -7.79 -22.25
CA PHE A 60 15.87 -9.10 -22.90
C PHE A 60 17.30 -9.43 -23.36
N ALA A 61 18.18 -8.44 -23.43
CA ALA A 61 19.59 -8.61 -23.79
C ALA A 61 20.54 -8.61 -22.57
N CYS A 62 20.13 -8.08 -21.40
CA CYS A 62 20.96 -8.01 -20.21
C CYS A 62 20.94 -9.31 -19.39
N SER A 63 21.94 -9.48 -18.52
CA SER A 63 21.95 -10.57 -17.54
C SER A 63 20.88 -10.40 -16.47
N LYS A 64 20.55 -11.49 -15.75
CA LYS A 64 19.63 -11.43 -14.59
C LYS A 64 20.18 -10.51 -13.51
N GLU A 65 21.46 -10.56 -13.26
CA GLU A 65 22.17 -9.74 -12.27
C GLU A 65 22.04 -8.26 -12.61
N ASP A 66 22.28 -7.88 -13.88
CA ASP A 66 22.11 -6.50 -14.35
C ASP A 66 20.66 -6.02 -14.26
N ALA A 67 19.73 -6.91 -14.57
CA ALA A 67 18.30 -6.61 -14.45
C ALA A 67 17.88 -6.36 -12.99
N LEU A 68 18.35 -7.18 -12.04
CA LEU A 68 18.09 -6.98 -10.61
C LEU A 68 18.78 -5.72 -10.08
N ALA A 69 20.02 -5.44 -10.54
CA ALA A 69 20.72 -4.19 -10.23
C ALA A 69 19.93 -2.97 -10.73
N ARG A 70 19.42 -2.99 -11.97
CA ARG A 70 18.56 -1.94 -12.53
C ARG A 70 17.34 -1.67 -11.66
N ILE A 71 16.63 -2.72 -11.22
CA ILE A 71 15.44 -2.59 -10.36
C ILE A 71 15.80 -1.97 -9.00
N LYS A 72 16.95 -2.39 -8.43
CA LYS A 72 17.48 -1.81 -7.20
C LYS A 72 17.83 -0.35 -7.38
N ASP A 73 18.63 -0.04 -8.41
CA ASP A 73 19.14 1.31 -8.68
C ASP A 73 18.01 2.28 -9.04
N ALA A 74 16.93 1.80 -9.66
CA ALA A 74 15.72 2.58 -9.87
C ALA A 74 14.86 2.75 -8.59
N GLY A 75 15.29 2.16 -7.47
CA GLY A 75 14.60 2.29 -6.18
C GLY A 75 13.21 1.69 -6.15
N ILE A 76 12.94 0.64 -6.94
CA ILE A 76 11.60 0.04 -7.06
C ILE A 76 11.28 -0.83 -5.85
N VAL A 77 10.11 -0.56 -5.25
CA VAL A 77 9.53 -1.32 -4.15
C VAL A 77 8.13 -1.83 -4.51
N GLY A 78 7.63 -2.79 -3.74
CA GLY A 78 6.25 -3.24 -3.87
C GLY A 78 5.26 -2.13 -3.54
N MET A 79 4.36 -1.82 -4.46
CA MET A 79 3.38 -0.73 -4.32
C MET A 79 2.01 -1.19 -3.80
N GLY A 80 1.87 -2.44 -3.41
CA GLY A 80 0.67 -2.99 -2.75
C GLY A 80 0.66 -2.85 -1.23
N GLY A 81 1.36 -1.86 -0.66
CA GLY A 81 1.32 -1.47 0.76
C GLY A 81 2.62 -1.67 1.54
N ALA A 82 3.25 -2.84 1.49
CA ALA A 82 4.40 -3.17 2.36
C ALA A 82 5.74 -2.54 1.95
N SER A 83 5.84 -1.94 0.77
CA SER A 83 7.06 -1.31 0.22
C SER A 83 8.30 -2.22 0.25
N PHE A 84 8.11 -3.55 0.11
CA PHE A 84 9.21 -4.50 0.09
C PHE A 84 10.07 -4.31 -1.17
N PRO A 85 11.41 -4.33 -1.08
CA PRO A 85 12.30 -4.14 -2.23
C PRO A 85 12.03 -5.13 -3.37
N ALA A 86 11.74 -4.62 -4.58
CA ALA A 86 11.35 -5.46 -5.71
C ALA A 86 12.50 -6.36 -6.17
N HIS A 87 13.74 -5.87 -6.17
CA HIS A 87 14.92 -6.66 -6.56
C HIS A 87 15.14 -7.89 -5.66
N VAL A 88 14.77 -7.81 -4.38
CA VAL A 88 14.82 -8.95 -3.45
C VAL A 88 13.69 -9.94 -3.74
N LYS A 89 12.46 -9.42 -3.94
CA LYS A 89 11.27 -10.25 -4.26
C LYS A 89 11.45 -11.04 -5.56
N LEU A 90 12.08 -10.44 -6.56
CA LEU A 90 12.29 -11.02 -7.90
C LEU A 90 13.55 -11.92 -7.98
N ASN A 91 14.25 -12.08 -6.87
CA ASN A 91 15.37 -13.02 -6.76
C ASN A 91 15.08 -14.08 -5.69
N PRO A 92 14.10 -14.96 -5.91
CA PRO A 92 13.81 -16.04 -4.98
C PRO A 92 15.02 -16.97 -4.83
N PRO A 93 15.13 -17.71 -3.69
CA PRO A 93 16.19 -18.70 -3.49
C PRO A 93 16.25 -19.72 -4.64
N ALA A 94 17.45 -20.15 -5.01
CA ALA A 94 17.68 -21.03 -6.17
C ALA A 94 17.00 -22.41 -6.08
N ASP A 95 16.68 -22.86 -4.86
CA ASP A 95 15.92 -24.09 -4.61
C ASP A 95 14.40 -23.93 -4.87
N LYS A 96 13.91 -22.73 -5.17
CA LYS A 96 12.50 -22.44 -5.46
C LYS A 96 12.29 -22.28 -6.96
N VAL A 97 11.58 -23.23 -7.56
CA VAL A 97 11.13 -23.11 -8.94
C VAL A 97 9.87 -22.25 -8.97
N ILE A 98 9.91 -21.16 -9.73
CA ILE A 98 8.75 -20.29 -9.91
C ILE A 98 8.06 -20.66 -11.22
N ASP A 99 6.81 -21.11 -11.11
CA ASP A 99 5.97 -21.47 -12.27
C ASP A 99 5.10 -20.31 -12.73
N TYR A 100 4.76 -19.40 -11.80
CA TYR A 100 3.81 -18.32 -12.06
C TYR A 100 4.30 -16.98 -11.51
N VAL A 101 4.15 -15.94 -12.34
CA VAL A 101 4.21 -14.55 -11.90
C VAL A 101 2.78 -14.00 -11.91
N LEU A 102 2.26 -13.67 -10.73
CA LEU A 102 0.89 -13.18 -10.57
C LEU A 102 0.91 -11.67 -10.39
N VAL A 103 0.22 -10.95 -11.26
CA VAL A 103 -0.04 -9.52 -11.05
C VAL A 103 -1.31 -9.37 -10.23
N ASN A 104 -1.17 -8.81 -9.04
CA ASN A 104 -2.31 -8.49 -8.20
C ASN A 104 -2.99 -7.21 -8.72
N ALA A 105 -4.05 -7.41 -9.50
CA ALA A 105 -4.97 -6.40 -10.00
C ALA A 105 -6.33 -6.47 -9.27
N ALA A 106 -6.41 -7.28 -8.20
CA ALA A 106 -7.56 -7.33 -7.29
C ALA A 106 -7.44 -6.20 -6.26
N GLU A 107 -7.82 -5.00 -6.67
CA GLU A 107 -7.84 -3.80 -5.83
C GLU A 107 -9.06 -3.84 -4.91
N CYS A 108 -9.02 -4.77 -3.94
CA CYS A 108 -10.16 -5.11 -3.08
C CYS A 108 -10.36 -4.16 -1.89
N GLU A 109 -9.41 -3.28 -1.63
CA GLU A 109 -9.55 -2.28 -0.56
C GLU A 109 -10.60 -1.25 -0.93
N PRO A 110 -11.66 -1.04 -0.14
CA PRO A 110 -12.69 -0.05 -0.45
C PRO A 110 -12.09 1.36 -0.63
N TYR A 111 -12.73 2.18 -1.44
CA TYR A 111 -12.34 3.55 -1.78
C TYR A 111 -11.07 3.70 -2.64
N LEU A 112 -10.36 2.63 -3.00
CA LEU A 112 -9.18 2.70 -3.86
C LEU A 112 -9.49 2.28 -5.30
N THR A 113 -8.94 3.02 -6.28
CA THR A 113 -9.11 2.82 -7.72
C THR A 113 -7.85 3.17 -8.53
N CYS A 114 -6.70 3.36 -7.88
CA CYS A 114 -5.47 3.80 -8.56
C CYS A 114 -4.86 2.71 -9.44
N ASP A 115 -4.99 1.43 -9.07
CA ASP A 115 -4.49 0.32 -9.87
C ASP A 115 -5.38 0.10 -11.09
N GLU A 116 -6.72 0.22 -10.96
CA GLU A 116 -7.67 0.22 -12.07
C GLU A 116 -7.33 1.30 -13.11
N ARG A 117 -7.15 2.55 -12.65
CA ARG A 117 -6.77 3.66 -13.55
C ARG A 117 -5.43 3.42 -14.24
N THR A 118 -4.47 2.84 -13.52
CA THR A 118 -3.16 2.48 -14.09
C THR A 118 -3.30 1.43 -15.20
N MET A 119 -4.16 0.41 -15.01
CA MET A 119 -4.41 -0.61 -16.03
C MET A 119 -5.06 -0.03 -17.28
N ILE A 120 -5.99 0.90 -17.13
CA ILE A 120 -6.68 1.54 -18.25
C ILE A 120 -5.77 2.50 -19.01
N GLU A 121 -5.01 3.33 -18.30
CA GLU A 121 -4.21 4.41 -18.89
C GLU A 121 -2.85 3.93 -19.44
N THR A 122 -2.27 2.91 -18.84
CA THR A 122 -0.93 2.42 -19.21
C THR A 122 -0.86 0.89 -19.32
N PRO A 123 -1.79 0.23 -20.06
CA PRO A 123 -1.79 -1.22 -20.21
C PRO A 123 -0.50 -1.74 -20.86
N ASN A 124 0.10 -0.96 -21.77
CA ASN A 124 1.35 -1.27 -22.42
C ASN A 124 2.52 -1.40 -21.43
N LEU A 125 2.61 -0.54 -20.42
CA LEU A 125 3.65 -0.63 -19.38
C LEU A 125 3.43 -1.83 -18.47
N LEU A 126 2.17 -2.17 -18.19
CA LEU A 126 1.83 -3.34 -17.39
C LEU A 126 2.24 -4.63 -18.08
N ILE A 127 1.89 -4.81 -19.36
CA ILE A 127 2.20 -6.04 -20.11
C ILE A 127 3.70 -6.17 -20.38
N ASP A 128 4.37 -5.09 -20.83
CA ASP A 128 5.84 -5.08 -21.01
C ASP A 128 6.57 -5.35 -19.68
N GLY A 129 6.15 -4.71 -18.58
CA GLY A 129 6.74 -4.93 -17.27
C GLY A 129 6.56 -6.37 -16.77
N LEU A 130 5.42 -7.00 -17.03
CA LEU A 130 5.20 -8.40 -16.68
C LEU A 130 6.10 -9.33 -17.51
N ALA A 131 6.29 -9.06 -18.80
CA ALA A 131 7.23 -9.79 -19.65
C ALA A 131 8.67 -9.68 -19.12
N ILE A 132 9.07 -8.47 -18.69
CA ILE A 132 10.39 -8.25 -18.05
C ILE A 132 10.52 -9.05 -16.75
N VAL A 133 9.51 -9.06 -15.90
CA VAL A 133 9.52 -9.84 -14.64
C VAL A 133 9.63 -11.33 -14.92
N LEU A 134 8.89 -11.86 -15.91
CA LEU A 134 8.99 -13.25 -16.35
C LEU A 134 10.42 -13.60 -16.79
N LYS A 135 11.06 -12.74 -17.58
CA LYS A 135 12.46 -12.91 -18.02
C LYS A 135 13.43 -12.98 -16.83
N ILE A 136 13.24 -12.15 -15.82
CA ILE A 136 14.13 -12.07 -14.65
C ILE A 136 13.96 -13.29 -13.74
N VAL A 137 12.72 -13.68 -13.48
CA VAL A 137 12.40 -14.73 -12.48
C VAL A 137 12.57 -16.12 -13.07
N ASN A 138 11.87 -16.40 -14.16
CA ASN A 138 11.96 -17.66 -14.91
C ASN A 138 11.25 -17.51 -16.28
N GLU A 139 11.99 -17.62 -17.36
CA GLU A 139 11.45 -17.49 -18.73
C GLU A 139 10.37 -18.55 -19.08
N LYS A 140 10.34 -19.67 -18.35
CA LYS A 140 9.33 -20.73 -18.54
C LYS A 140 8.06 -20.47 -17.74
N ALA A 141 8.09 -19.53 -16.78
CA ALA A 141 6.93 -19.20 -15.98
C ALA A 141 5.83 -18.53 -16.83
N LEU A 142 4.58 -18.66 -16.37
CA LEU A 142 3.43 -18.00 -16.93
C LEU A 142 3.06 -16.77 -16.12
N GLY A 143 2.64 -15.70 -16.82
CA GLY A 143 2.13 -14.47 -16.22
C GLY A 143 0.61 -14.52 -16.12
N ILE A 144 0.06 -14.21 -14.96
CA ILE A 144 -1.39 -14.13 -14.77
C ILE A 144 -1.74 -12.80 -14.11
N ILE A 145 -2.64 -12.05 -14.72
CA ILE A 145 -3.19 -10.82 -14.14
C ILE A 145 -4.50 -11.18 -13.43
N ALA A 146 -4.52 -11.07 -12.11
CA ALA A 146 -5.70 -11.38 -11.30
C ALA A 146 -6.61 -10.15 -11.22
N LEU A 147 -7.64 -10.09 -12.05
CA LEU A 147 -8.60 -8.98 -12.18
C LEU A 147 -9.91 -9.33 -11.47
N GLU A 148 -10.46 -8.41 -10.66
CA GLU A 148 -11.78 -8.62 -10.06
C GLU A 148 -12.92 -8.53 -11.09
N ASP A 149 -13.96 -9.37 -10.94
CA ASP A 149 -15.10 -9.46 -11.86
C ASP A 149 -15.94 -8.17 -11.93
N ASN A 150 -15.91 -7.31 -10.90
CA ASN A 150 -16.52 -5.97 -10.96
C ASN A 150 -15.78 -5.01 -11.91
N LYS A 151 -14.59 -5.37 -12.38
CA LYS A 151 -13.75 -4.63 -13.32
C LYS A 151 -13.58 -5.36 -14.66
N GLU A 152 -14.52 -6.25 -15.01
CA GLU A 152 -14.49 -7.03 -16.25
C GLU A 152 -14.37 -6.16 -17.52
N TYR A 153 -14.85 -4.92 -17.48
CA TYR A 153 -14.71 -3.95 -18.57
C TYR A 153 -13.24 -3.57 -18.89
N VAL A 154 -12.29 -3.84 -17.99
CA VAL A 154 -10.84 -3.66 -18.22
C VAL A 154 -10.25 -4.84 -19.02
N LEU A 155 -10.88 -6.02 -18.97
CA LEU A 155 -10.40 -7.25 -19.61
C LEU A 155 -10.07 -7.07 -21.10
N PRO A 156 -10.95 -6.52 -21.94
CA PRO A 156 -10.64 -6.36 -23.37
C PRO A 156 -9.44 -5.44 -23.63
N ILE A 157 -9.21 -4.43 -22.79
CA ILE A 157 -8.06 -3.52 -22.89
C ILE A 157 -6.75 -4.31 -22.66
N LEU A 158 -6.74 -5.16 -21.63
CA LEU A 158 -5.56 -5.98 -21.31
C LEU A 158 -5.32 -7.06 -22.37
N GLU A 159 -6.36 -7.74 -22.82
CA GLU A 159 -6.25 -8.78 -23.86
C GLU A 159 -5.79 -8.23 -25.21
N GLU A 160 -6.26 -7.04 -25.61
CA GLU A 160 -5.78 -6.35 -26.79
C GLU A 160 -4.29 -6.05 -26.71
N GLU A 161 -3.84 -5.51 -25.57
CA GLU A 161 -2.43 -5.17 -25.37
C GLU A 161 -1.55 -6.43 -25.30
N ILE A 162 -2.01 -7.52 -24.66
CA ILE A 162 -1.32 -8.82 -24.66
C ILE A 162 -1.11 -9.33 -26.09
N LYS A 163 -2.15 -9.26 -26.93
CA LYS A 163 -2.08 -9.67 -28.36
C LYS A 163 -1.13 -8.79 -29.16
N LYS A 164 -1.21 -7.47 -28.96
CA LYS A 164 -0.35 -6.47 -29.62
C LYS A 164 1.13 -6.69 -29.33
N GLN A 165 1.47 -7.11 -28.12
CA GLN A 165 2.85 -7.44 -27.73
C GLN A 165 3.25 -8.89 -28.03
N ASN A 166 2.39 -9.70 -28.68
CA ASN A 166 2.61 -11.10 -29.01
C ASN A 166 2.93 -11.99 -27.79
N LEU A 167 2.22 -11.77 -26.67
CA LEU A 167 2.45 -12.47 -25.41
C LEU A 167 1.29 -13.38 -24.98
N ALA A 168 0.36 -13.69 -25.88
CA ALA A 168 -0.84 -14.48 -25.57
C ALA A 168 -0.55 -15.94 -25.15
N ASP A 169 0.62 -16.47 -25.49
CA ASP A 169 1.11 -17.78 -25.05
C ASP A 169 1.77 -17.75 -23.67
N LYS A 170 2.07 -16.56 -23.14
CA LYS A 170 2.79 -16.35 -21.89
C LYS A 170 2.00 -15.65 -20.81
N ILE A 171 1.07 -14.76 -21.19
CA ILE A 171 0.33 -13.90 -20.28
C ILE A 171 -1.15 -14.09 -20.50
N SER A 172 -1.90 -14.26 -19.42
CA SER A 172 -3.36 -14.36 -19.42
C SER A 172 -3.96 -13.50 -18.30
N VAL A 173 -5.27 -13.23 -18.42
CA VAL A 173 -6.04 -12.59 -17.34
C VAL A 173 -6.93 -13.64 -16.69
N CYS A 174 -6.94 -13.65 -15.35
CA CYS A 174 -7.80 -14.49 -14.52
C CYS A 174 -8.81 -13.61 -13.80
N LEU A 175 -10.09 -13.77 -14.12
CA LEU A 175 -11.16 -13.11 -13.38
C LEU A 175 -11.31 -13.78 -12.01
N VAL A 176 -11.21 -12.98 -10.96
CA VAL A 176 -11.39 -13.41 -9.57
C VAL A 176 -12.62 -12.73 -8.99
N GLN A 177 -13.29 -13.41 -8.07
CA GLN A 177 -14.50 -12.88 -7.45
C GLN A 177 -14.21 -11.62 -6.66
N THR A 178 -15.01 -10.57 -6.88
CA THR A 178 -15.00 -9.35 -6.06
C THR A 178 -15.42 -9.68 -4.64
N LYS A 179 -14.46 -9.67 -3.74
CA LYS A 179 -14.67 -9.82 -2.30
C LYS A 179 -13.45 -9.37 -1.53
N TYR A 180 -13.65 -8.92 -0.31
CA TYR A 180 -12.54 -8.55 0.54
C TYR A 180 -12.18 -9.70 1.50
N PRO A 181 -10.89 -10.08 1.66
CA PRO A 181 -9.66 -9.48 1.10
C PRO A 181 -9.06 -10.28 -0.09
N GLN A 182 -9.72 -10.29 -1.24
CA GLN A 182 -9.27 -11.05 -2.43
C GLN A 182 -7.84 -10.69 -2.88
N GLY A 183 -7.42 -9.41 -2.72
CA GLY A 183 -6.08 -8.93 -3.06
C GLY A 183 -4.95 -9.42 -2.11
N SER A 184 -5.25 -10.21 -1.09
CA SER A 184 -4.19 -10.83 -0.28
C SER A 184 -3.42 -11.89 -1.09
N GLU A 185 -2.08 -11.92 -0.95
CA GLU A 185 -1.23 -12.86 -1.70
C GLU A 185 -1.68 -14.32 -1.59
N LYS A 186 -2.13 -14.75 -0.41
CA LYS A 186 -2.64 -16.11 -0.19
C LYS A 186 -3.89 -16.41 -1.00
N PHE A 187 -4.79 -15.45 -1.12
CA PHE A 187 -6.03 -15.61 -1.89
C PHE A 187 -5.79 -15.50 -3.39
N ILE A 188 -4.91 -14.62 -3.84
CA ILE A 188 -4.51 -14.54 -5.26
C ILE A 188 -3.93 -15.87 -5.73
N VAL A 189 -2.98 -16.46 -4.98
CA VAL A 189 -2.41 -17.77 -5.33
C VAL A 189 -3.48 -18.86 -5.38
N LYS A 190 -4.37 -18.91 -4.39
CA LYS A 190 -5.45 -19.92 -4.36
C LYS A 190 -6.43 -19.73 -5.52
N SER A 191 -6.86 -18.50 -5.80
CA SER A 191 -7.86 -18.22 -6.83
C SER A 191 -7.34 -18.41 -8.26
N CYS A 192 -6.08 -18.04 -8.52
CA CYS A 192 -5.53 -18.08 -9.88
C CYS A 192 -4.91 -19.43 -10.27
N VAL A 193 -4.28 -20.13 -9.31
CA VAL A 193 -3.48 -21.33 -9.62
C VAL A 193 -3.80 -22.53 -8.71
N ASP A 194 -4.82 -22.41 -7.87
CA ASP A 194 -5.30 -23.43 -6.93
C ASP A 194 -4.23 -24.02 -6.00
N ARG A 195 -3.18 -23.22 -5.71
CA ARG A 195 -2.13 -23.58 -4.76
C ARG A 195 -2.36 -22.91 -3.41
N GLU A 196 -1.75 -23.44 -2.35
CA GLU A 196 -1.80 -22.86 -1.01
C GLU A 196 -0.39 -22.52 -0.53
N ILE A 197 -0.23 -21.31 0.02
CA ILE A 197 1.01 -20.90 0.68
C ILE A 197 1.01 -21.48 2.09
N PRO A 198 1.96 -22.36 2.45
CA PRO A 198 2.00 -22.94 3.79
C PRO A 198 2.16 -21.88 4.89
N SER A 199 1.74 -22.23 6.12
CA SER A 199 1.88 -21.33 7.27
C SER A 199 3.34 -20.93 7.48
N GLY A 200 3.57 -19.63 7.67
CA GLY A 200 4.91 -19.07 7.87
C GLY A 200 5.81 -19.06 6.63
N LYS A 201 5.30 -19.47 5.47
CA LYS A 201 6.03 -19.50 4.20
C LYS A 201 5.66 -18.34 3.28
N LEU A 202 6.42 -18.19 2.19
CA LEU A 202 6.26 -17.14 1.19
C LEU A 202 5.59 -17.69 -0.09
N PRO A 203 5.06 -16.83 -0.98
CA PRO A 203 4.51 -17.25 -2.28
C PRO A 203 5.47 -18.12 -3.11
N ALA A 204 6.78 -17.89 -3.02
CA ALA A 204 7.81 -18.69 -3.68
C ALA A 204 7.80 -20.16 -3.26
N ASP A 205 7.37 -20.48 -2.03
CA ASP A 205 7.20 -21.86 -1.56
C ASP A 205 6.02 -22.57 -2.25
N ALA A 206 5.12 -21.80 -2.86
CA ALA A 206 4.04 -22.30 -3.71
C ALA A 206 4.33 -22.12 -5.22
N GLY A 207 5.59 -21.84 -5.58
CA GLY A 207 6.01 -21.63 -6.98
C GLY A 207 5.49 -20.34 -7.61
N CYS A 208 5.19 -19.31 -6.81
CA CYS A 208 4.60 -18.06 -7.27
C CYS A 208 5.43 -16.84 -6.83
N VAL A 209 5.47 -15.83 -7.71
CA VAL A 209 5.88 -14.46 -7.36
C VAL A 209 4.70 -13.54 -7.62
N ILE A 210 4.40 -12.64 -6.67
CA ILE A 210 3.26 -11.73 -6.78
C ILE A 210 3.76 -10.29 -6.85
N CYS A 211 3.28 -9.53 -7.83
CA CYS A 211 3.61 -8.12 -8.00
C CYS A 211 2.31 -7.29 -8.06
N ASN A 212 2.34 -6.07 -7.56
CA ASN A 212 1.25 -5.11 -7.76
C ASN A 212 1.33 -4.48 -9.16
N VAL A 213 0.20 -4.04 -9.71
CA VAL A 213 0.09 -3.35 -11.01
C VAL A 213 1.11 -2.23 -11.16
N GLY A 214 1.11 -1.26 -10.22
CA GLY A 214 2.04 -0.12 -10.28
C GLY A 214 3.52 -0.53 -10.21
N THR A 215 3.86 -1.58 -9.43
CA THR A 215 5.23 -2.10 -9.37
C THR A 215 5.70 -2.60 -10.73
N VAL A 216 4.86 -3.36 -11.42
CA VAL A 216 5.16 -3.90 -12.75
C VAL A 216 5.33 -2.79 -13.78
N CYS A 217 4.45 -1.79 -13.78
CA CYS A 217 4.58 -0.59 -14.64
C CYS A 217 5.89 0.18 -14.38
N ALA A 218 6.25 0.36 -13.10
CA ALA A 218 7.50 1.04 -12.74
C ALA A 218 8.75 0.26 -13.19
N ILE A 219 8.70 -1.07 -13.20
CA ILE A 219 9.76 -1.91 -13.77
C ILE A 219 9.91 -1.62 -15.26
N SER A 220 8.83 -1.61 -16.04
CA SER A 220 8.88 -1.24 -17.46
C SER A 220 9.51 0.15 -17.66
N GLU A 221 9.06 1.17 -16.92
CA GLU A 221 9.63 2.53 -17.01
C GLU A 221 11.12 2.57 -16.71
N ALA A 222 11.60 1.78 -15.72
CA ALA A 222 13.01 1.75 -15.34
C ALA A 222 13.90 1.16 -16.44
N PHE A 223 13.43 0.20 -17.22
CA PHE A 223 14.19 -0.37 -18.34
C PHE A 223 14.05 0.47 -19.60
N ARG A 224 12.80 0.85 -19.97
CA ARG A 224 12.52 1.52 -21.24
C ARG A 224 12.89 3.00 -21.27
N ARG A 225 12.87 3.66 -20.10
CA ARG A 225 13.12 5.11 -19.98
C ARG A 225 14.24 5.45 -18.99
N GLY A 226 14.80 4.45 -18.30
CA GLY A 226 15.72 4.69 -17.20
C GLY A 226 15.12 5.44 -16.01
N LYS A 227 13.77 5.58 -15.96
CA LYS A 227 13.07 6.38 -14.96
C LYS A 227 13.03 5.64 -13.61
N PRO A 228 13.59 6.18 -12.53
CA PRO A 228 13.45 5.62 -11.20
C PRO A 228 12.04 5.80 -10.66
N LEU A 229 11.70 5.08 -9.57
CA LEU A 229 10.41 5.20 -8.91
C LEU A 229 10.33 6.51 -8.12
N ILE A 230 9.90 7.57 -8.79
CA ILE A 230 9.80 8.94 -8.28
C ILE A 230 8.39 9.51 -8.32
N GLU A 231 7.43 8.78 -8.86
CA GLU A 231 6.03 9.17 -8.94
C GLU A 231 5.14 8.04 -8.45
N ARG A 232 3.97 8.40 -7.96
CA ARG A 232 2.96 7.46 -7.48
C ARG A 232 1.57 7.86 -7.98
N ALA A 233 0.86 6.89 -8.57
CA ALA A 233 -0.58 7.00 -8.76
C ALA A 233 -1.28 6.66 -7.45
N LEU A 234 -2.17 7.50 -6.96
CA LEU A 234 -2.93 7.30 -5.72
C LEU A 234 -4.37 7.79 -5.86
N THR A 235 -5.24 7.22 -5.05
CA THR A 235 -6.64 7.59 -4.97
C THR A 235 -6.87 8.55 -3.80
N ILE A 236 -7.59 9.64 -4.03
CA ILE A 236 -8.14 10.53 -3.00
C ILE A 236 -9.65 10.30 -2.96
N SER A 237 -10.16 9.85 -1.81
CA SER A 237 -11.56 9.44 -1.71
C SER A 237 -12.10 9.49 -0.27
N GLY A 238 -13.33 9.01 -0.09
CA GLY A 238 -14.08 9.05 1.17
C GLY A 238 -15.14 10.15 1.17
N GLY A 239 -16.12 10.07 2.05
CA GLY A 239 -17.21 11.02 2.15
C GLY A 239 -16.81 12.45 2.57
N GLY A 240 -15.57 12.59 3.09
CA GLY A 240 -14.98 13.90 3.41
C GLY A 240 -14.33 14.61 2.21
N VAL A 241 -14.36 14.01 1.01
CA VAL A 241 -13.84 14.59 -0.23
C VAL A 241 -15.00 14.95 -1.15
N LYS A 242 -15.06 16.20 -1.60
CA LYS A 242 -16.12 16.68 -2.48
C LYS A 242 -16.02 16.08 -3.90
N ASN A 243 -14.81 16.00 -4.44
CA ASN A 243 -14.53 15.47 -5.78
C ASN A 243 -13.47 14.37 -5.70
N PRO A 244 -13.84 13.11 -5.43
CA PRO A 244 -12.89 11.99 -5.41
C PRO A 244 -12.16 11.87 -6.75
N CYS A 245 -10.85 11.60 -6.69
CA CYS A 245 -10.02 11.53 -7.89
C CYS A 245 -8.84 10.58 -7.74
N ASN A 246 -8.26 10.21 -8.88
CA ASN A 246 -6.94 9.57 -8.93
C ASN A 246 -5.91 10.60 -9.39
N LEU A 247 -4.79 10.67 -8.69
CA LEU A 247 -3.71 11.61 -8.98
C LEU A 247 -2.41 10.85 -9.23
N ARG A 248 -1.60 11.33 -10.15
CA ARG A 248 -0.20 10.92 -10.29
C ARG A 248 0.69 12.05 -9.78
N VAL A 249 1.35 11.81 -8.67
CA VAL A 249 2.13 12.84 -7.96
C VAL A 249 3.57 12.40 -7.71
N PRO A 250 4.53 13.33 -7.59
CA PRO A 250 5.87 13.04 -7.13
C PRO A 250 5.87 12.38 -5.74
N VAL A 251 6.72 11.38 -5.52
CA VAL A 251 6.95 10.82 -4.18
C VAL A 251 7.52 11.91 -3.29
N GLY A 252 6.95 12.05 -2.09
CA GLY A 252 7.32 13.11 -1.15
C GLY A 252 6.40 14.34 -1.17
N THR A 253 5.47 14.44 -2.14
CA THR A 253 4.43 15.48 -2.12
C THR A 253 3.61 15.36 -0.85
N LEU A 254 3.45 16.47 -0.12
CA LEU A 254 2.62 16.49 1.08
C LEU A 254 1.14 16.39 0.69
N ILE A 255 0.36 15.63 1.44
CA ILE A 255 -1.08 15.55 1.19
C ILE A 255 -1.76 16.91 1.37
N SER A 256 -1.29 17.70 2.35
CA SER A 256 -1.73 19.08 2.54
C SER A 256 -1.55 19.97 1.29
N ASP A 257 -0.49 19.76 0.52
CA ASP A 257 -0.19 20.56 -0.67
C ASP A 257 -1.11 20.21 -1.86
N LEU A 258 -1.75 19.04 -1.83
CA LEU A 258 -2.73 18.61 -2.84
C LEU A 258 -4.09 19.26 -2.62
N THR A 259 -4.38 19.77 -1.41
CA THR A 259 -5.58 20.52 -1.07
C THR A 259 -5.28 22.03 -1.06
N PRO A 260 -6.18 22.90 -1.50
CA PRO A 260 -7.44 22.65 -2.23
C PRO A 260 -7.27 22.50 -3.75
N ALA A 261 -6.02 22.46 -4.27
CA ALA A 261 -5.73 22.55 -5.70
C ALA A 261 -6.38 21.42 -6.54
N TYR A 262 -6.46 20.20 -5.99
CA TYR A 262 -6.95 19.02 -6.70
C TYR A 262 -8.22 18.42 -6.10
N PHE A 263 -8.48 18.67 -4.81
CA PHE A 263 -9.68 18.23 -4.13
C PHE A 263 -9.99 19.17 -2.95
N GLU A 264 -11.25 19.27 -2.58
CA GLU A 264 -11.70 20.05 -1.44
C GLU A 264 -12.01 19.12 -0.27
N ILE A 265 -11.42 19.41 0.88
CA ILE A 265 -11.80 18.88 2.19
C ILE A 265 -12.30 20.03 3.06
N ASN A 266 -13.11 19.74 4.05
CA ASN A 266 -13.59 20.77 4.93
C ASN A 266 -12.47 21.41 5.77
N GLU A 267 -12.53 22.73 5.98
CA GLU A 267 -11.46 23.59 6.54
C GLU A 267 -11.01 23.20 7.97
N ASN A 268 -11.82 22.44 8.71
CA ASN A 268 -11.50 22.06 10.10
C ASN A 268 -10.37 21.01 10.24
N VAL A 269 -9.94 20.35 9.17
CA VAL A 269 -8.77 19.43 9.21
C VAL A 269 -7.45 20.20 9.22
N ALA A 270 -7.43 21.42 8.70
CA ALA A 270 -6.24 22.30 8.70
C ALA A 270 -5.98 22.95 10.09
N ALA A 271 -7.01 23.09 10.93
CA ALA A 271 -6.90 23.76 12.22
C ALA A 271 -6.11 23.00 13.31
N VAL A 272 -5.82 21.71 13.09
CA VAL A 272 -5.03 20.91 14.06
C VAL A 272 -3.53 21.22 13.99
N GLU A 273 -3.05 21.93 12.96
CA GLU A 273 -1.61 22.17 12.77
C GLU A 273 -1.05 23.42 13.51
N THR A 274 -1.90 24.28 14.07
CA THR A 274 -1.45 25.57 14.64
C THR A 274 -1.36 25.61 16.16
N SER A 275 -1.63 24.52 16.89
CA SER A 275 -1.68 24.54 18.36
C SER A 275 -0.38 24.16 19.08
N SER A 276 0.78 24.19 18.44
CA SER A 276 2.06 23.94 19.11
C SER A 276 2.94 25.18 19.37
N GLU A 277 2.44 26.40 19.11
CA GLU A 277 3.14 27.60 19.60
C GLU A 277 2.13 28.64 20.11
N ASN A 278 2.28 28.94 21.40
CA ASN A 278 1.69 30.03 22.18
C ASN A 278 0.34 29.80 22.88
N ASN A 279 0.47 29.36 24.14
CA ASN A 279 -0.43 29.72 25.22
C ASN A 279 -0.36 31.23 25.46
N SER A 280 -1.45 31.97 25.27
CA SER A 280 -1.98 32.93 26.27
C SER A 280 -3.17 33.68 25.67
N GLU A 281 -4.26 33.64 26.47
CA GLU A 281 -5.30 34.65 26.67
C GLU A 281 -6.51 34.82 25.74
N SER A 282 -7.60 34.59 26.41
CA SER A 282 -8.92 35.26 26.40
C SER A 282 -10.00 34.86 25.42
N ALA A 283 -11.05 34.34 26.07
CA ALA A 283 -12.39 34.12 25.50
C ALA A 283 -13.10 35.43 25.24
N SER A 284 -13.86 35.52 24.16
CA SER A 284 -15.06 36.33 24.07
C SER A 284 -16.07 35.75 23.11
N GLU A 285 -17.27 35.58 23.61
CA GLU A 285 -18.47 35.11 22.93
C GLU A 285 -18.91 36.09 21.82
N GLY A 286 -19.39 35.55 20.71
CA GLY A 286 -20.03 36.35 19.65
C GLY A 286 -21.01 35.53 18.83
N GLU A 287 -22.30 35.68 19.17
CA GLU A 287 -23.43 35.15 18.40
C GLU A 287 -23.49 35.73 16.96
N ALA A 288 -23.75 34.93 15.96
CA ALA A 288 -24.13 35.38 14.64
C ALA A 288 -25.39 34.64 14.14
N LYS A 289 -26.41 35.45 13.90
CA LYS A 289 -27.76 35.09 13.43
C LYS A 289 -27.75 34.68 11.95
N ALA A 290 -28.52 33.64 11.64
CA ALA A 290 -28.88 33.22 10.30
C ALA A 290 -29.88 34.16 9.64
N SER A 291 -29.76 34.35 8.32
CA SER A 291 -30.87 34.80 7.47
C SER A 291 -31.01 33.90 6.24
N VAL A 292 -32.19 33.32 6.08
CA VAL A 292 -32.66 32.46 5.02
C VAL A 292 -33.07 33.28 3.81
N ASN A 293 -32.72 32.85 2.59
CA ASN A 293 -33.64 32.97 1.43
C ASN A 293 -33.28 31.92 0.35
N GLY A 294 -34.34 31.29 -0.14
CA GLY A 294 -34.41 30.02 -0.82
C GLY A 294 -34.02 30.00 -2.30
N GLY A 295 -33.82 28.78 -2.73
CA GLY A 295 -33.62 28.36 -4.12
C GLY A 295 -33.17 26.90 -4.11
N ASP A 296 -34.10 25.96 -4.35
CA ASP A 296 -33.89 24.51 -4.32
C ASP A 296 -32.90 24.07 -5.39
N CYS A 297 -31.66 23.86 -4.99
CA CYS A 297 -30.79 22.79 -5.51
C CYS A 297 -30.28 22.06 -4.28
N VAL A 298 -30.65 20.79 -4.12
CA VAL A 298 -30.15 19.94 -3.04
C VAL A 298 -28.64 19.71 -3.32
N ALA A 299 -27.82 20.65 -2.86
CA ALA A 299 -26.40 20.45 -2.72
C ALA A 299 -26.23 19.36 -1.66
N ALA A 300 -25.68 18.23 -2.03
CA ALA A 300 -25.30 17.21 -1.06
C ALA A 300 -24.43 17.90 0.00
N GLU A 301 -24.89 17.89 1.25
CA GLU A 301 -24.12 18.40 2.39
C GLU A 301 -22.78 17.69 2.43
N VAL A 302 -21.70 18.39 2.11
CA VAL A 302 -20.34 17.87 2.26
C VAL A 302 -20.09 17.77 3.77
N LYS A 303 -20.07 16.55 4.28
CA LYS A 303 -19.83 16.28 5.70
C LYS A 303 -18.33 16.40 5.99
N GLU A 304 -18.00 17.04 7.09
CA GLU A 304 -16.59 17.21 7.54
C GLU A 304 -15.87 15.89 7.72
N PRO A 305 -14.61 15.74 7.23
CA PRO A 305 -13.83 14.55 7.51
C PRO A 305 -13.36 14.53 8.96
N VAL A 306 -13.65 13.45 9.66
CA VAL A 306 -13.22 13.24 11.05
C VAL A 306 -12.08 12.26 11.19
N LYS A 307 -11.75 11.57 10.09
CA LYS A 307 -10.66 10.59 10.08
C LYS A 307 -9.98 10.54 8.73
N VAL A 308 -8.66 10.72 8.75
CA VAL A 308 -7.80 10.59 7.57
C VAL A 308 -7.03 9.29 7.66
N ILE A 309 -7.01 8.52 6.56
CA ILE A 309 -6.35 7.23 6.48
C ILE A 309 -5.38 7.25 5.30
N SER A 310 -4.10 6.96 5.55
CA SER A 310 -3.14 6.63 4.50
C SER A 310 -3.39 5.20 4.04
N GLY A 311 -3.92 5.03 2.83
CA GLY A 311 -4.47 3.79 2.29
C GLY A 311 -5.99 3.74 2.37
N GLY A 312 -6.57 2.54 2.25
CA GLY A 312 -8.00 2.30 2.42
C GLY A 312 -8.42 2.04 3.87
N PRO A 313 -9.72 1.97 4.17
CA PRO A 313 -10.24 1.93 5.54
C PRO A 313 -9.96 0.61 6.27
N MET A 314 -9.68 -0.48 5.56
CA MET A 314 -9.54 -1.81 6.17
C MET A 314 -8.11 -2.09 6.65
N MET A 315 -7.10 -1.81 5.82
CA MET A 315 -5.70 -2.10 6.13
C MET A 315 -4.82 -0.85 6.30
N GLY A 316 -5.30 0.32 5.90
CA GLY A 316 -4.58 1.59 5.99
C GLY A 316 -4.28 2.02 7.43
N PHE A 317 -3.55 3.14 7.55
CA PHE A 317 -3.15 3.73 8.82
C PHE A 317 -3.87 5.05 9.03
N SER A 318 -4.61 5.16 10.13
CA SER A 318 -5.19 6.43 10.54
C SER A 318 -4.06 7.42 10.85
N MET A 319 -4.13 8.61 10.27
CA MET A 319 -3.12 9.66 10.40
C MET A 319 -3.55 10.70 11.43
N ALA A 320 -2.60 11.21 12.19
CA ALA A 320 -2.81 12.26 13.19
C ALA A 320 -2.98 13.65 12.54
N ALA A 321 -2.44 13.85 11.34
CA ALA A 321 -2.52 15.09 10.59
C ALA A 321 -2.48 14.79 9.08
N ILE A 322 -2.86 15.76 8.24
CA ILE A 322 -2.79 15.66 6.76
C ILE A 322 -1.40 16.03 6.21
N ASN A 323 -0.55 16.61 7.04
CA ASN A 323 0.80 17.04 6.64
C ASN A 323 1.79 15.86 6.67
N PHE A 324 1.56 14.87 5.81
CA PHE A 324 2.49 13.74 5.61
C PHE A 324 2.77 13.54 4.13
N PRO A 325 3.99 13.07 3.77
CA PRO A 325 4.37 12.87 2.38
C PRO A 325 3.78 11.60 1.78
N VAL A 326 3.47 11.64 0.49
CA VAL A 326 3.20 10.47 -0.33
C VAL A 326 4.45 9.59 -0.37
N ALA A 327 4.34 8.37 0.15
CA ALA A 327 5.39 7.36 0.08
C ALA A 327 5.27 6.51 -1.21
N LYS A 328 6.33 5.78 -1.58
CA LYS A 328 6.32 4.84 -2.71
C LYS A 328 5.20 3.79 -2.59
N GLY A 329 4.81 3.40 -1.37
CA GLY A 329 3.74 2.43 -1.10
C GLY A 329 2.35 3.03 -0.89
N THR A 330 2.18 4.35 -0.94
CA THR A 330 0.86 4.99 -0.74
C THR A 330 -0.03 4.71 -1.95
N SER A 331 -1.11 3.96 -1.75
CA SER A 331 -2.12 3.64 -2.78
C SER A 331 -3.29 4.63 -2.80
N GLY A 332 -3.50 5.35 -1.70
CA GLY A 332 -4.52 6.38 -1.60
C GLY A 332 -4.54 7.04 -0.25
N VAL A 333 -5.40 8.05 -0.14
CA VAL A 333 -5.75 8.71 1.12
C VAL A 333 -7.26 8.81 1.18
N THR A 334 -7.82 8.25 2.25
CA THR A 334 -9.27 8.19 2.47
C THR A 334 -9.66 9.14 3.59
N PHE A 335 -10.56 10.07 3.29
CA PHE A 335 -11.10 11.06 4.23
C PHE A 335 -12.51 10.63 4.62
N LEU A 336 -12.67 10.07 5.82
CA LEU A 336 -13.94 9.55 6.30
C LEU A 336 -14.71 10.59 7.09
N THR A 337 -16.01 10.65 6.88
CA THR A 337 -16.97 11.41 7.71
C THR A 337 -17.22 10.68 9.02
N ASP A 338 -17.92 11.33 9.97
CA ASP A 338 -18.29 10.73 11.26
C ASP A 338 -19.09 9.43 11.08
N SER A 339 -20.06 9.43 10.18
CA SER A 339 -20.89 8.24 9.87
C SER A 339 -20.08 7.08 9.29
N GLU A 340 -19.02 7.34 8.52
CA GLU A 340 -18.14 6.32 7.94
C GLU A 340 -17.05 5.86 8.92
N ALA A 341 -16.54 6.78 9.73
CA ALA A 341 -15.43 6.51 10.65
C ALA A 341 -15.81 5.62 11.83
N CYS A 342 -17.10 5.63 12.23
CA CYS A 342 -17.65 4.84 13.34
C CYS A 342 -16.75 4.92 14.60
N LEU A 343 -16.52 6.12 15.12
CA LEU A 343 -15.60 6.39 16.25
C LEU A 343 -16.23 6.00 17.60
N THR A 344 -16.69 4.74 17.72
CA THR A 344 -17.29 4.22 18.94
C THR A 344 -16.22 3.66 19.88
N GLU A 345 -16.43 3.82 21.18
CA GLU A 345 -15.59 3.24 22.21
C GLU A 345 -15.67 1.71 22.24
N GLU A 346 -14.58 1.06 22.65
CA GLU A 346 -14.59 -0.38 22.86
C GLU A 346 -15.44 -0.74 24.08
N SER A 347 -16.30 -1.75 23.91
CA SER A 347 -16.99 -2.40 25.02
C SER A 347 -16.43 -3.79 25.29
N GLN A 348 -16.95 -4.47 26.31
CA GLN A 348 -16.52 -5.82 26.65
C GLN A 348 -16.96 -6.82 25.60
N CYS A 349 -16.12 -7.84 25.36
CA CYS A 349 -16.44 -8.92 24.44
C CYS A 349 -17.68 -9.71 24.92
N ILE A 350 -18.72 -9.74 24.08
CA ILE A 350 -19.96 -10.48 24.35
C ILE A 350 -19.93 -11.94 23.84
N SER A 351 -18.79 -12.42 23.39
CA SER A 351 -18.55 -13.79 22.90
C SER A 351 -19.46 -14.23 21.74
N CYS A 352 -19.92 -13.30 20.89
CA CYS A 352 -20.85 -13.56 19.78
C CYS A 352 -20.27 -14.40 18.61
N GLY A 353 -18.96 -14.53 18.51
CA GLY A 353 -18.27 -15.31 17.47
C GLY A 353 -18.20 -14.65 16.08
N TYR A 354 -18.70 -13.43 15.88
CA TYR A 354 -18.68 -12.75 14.58
C TYR A 354 -17.26 -12.58 14.01
N CYS A 355 -16.29 -12.27 14.86
CA CYS A 355 -14.88 -12.16 14.45
C CYS A 355 -14.30 -13.47 13.89
N ALA A 356 -14.71 -14.63 14.41
CA ALA A 356 -14.28 -15.93 13.89
C ALA A 356 -15.00 -16.27 12.57
N ARG A 357 -16.29 -15.97 12.45
CA ARG A 357 -17.05 -16.18 11.20
C ARG A 357 -16.56 -15.30 10.06
N ALA A 358 -16.18 -14.05 10.35
CA ALA A 358 -15.69 -13.09 9.38
C ALA A 358 -14.21 -13.30 9.03
N CYS A 359 -13.48 -14.15 9.75
CA CYS A 359 -12.07 -14.34 9.51
C CYS A 359 -11.80 -15.05 8.19
N ALA A 360 -11.25 -14.34 7.20
CA ALA A 360 -10.89 -14.89 5.91
C ALA A 360 -9.88 -16.04 6.00
N MET A 361 -8.99 -16.01 7.01
CA MET A 361 -8.02 -17.05 7.31
C MET A 361 -8.55 -18.18 8.21
N ARG A 362 -9.85 -18.16 8.53
CA ARG A 362 -10.53 -19.16 9.42
C ARG A 362 -9.86 -19.31 10.80
N LEU A 363 -9.27 -18.23 11.30
CA LEU A 363 -8.69 -18.18 12.64
C LEU A 363 -9.79 -17.85 13.67
N SER A 364 -9.43 -17.97 14.96
CA SER A 364 -10.27 -17.52 16.06
C SER A 364 -9.67 -16.26 16.73
N PRO A 365 -9.99 -15.04 16.24
CA PRO A 365 -9.43 -13.81 16.79
C PRO A 365 -9.69 -13.65 18.29
N VAL A 366 -10.83 -14.08 18.78
CA VAL A 366 -11.17 -14.00 20.22
C VAL A 366 -10.22 -14.85 21.08
N LEU A 367 -9.83 -16.05 20.62
CA LEU A 367 -8.86 -16.88 21.34
C LEU A 367 -7.47 -16.28 21.30
N ILE A 368 -7.05 -15.77 20.13
CA ILE A 368 -5.76 -15.07 19.98
C ILE A 368 -5.68 -13.89 20.97
N LEU A 369 -6.71 -13.03 21.00
CA LEU A 369 -6.74 -11.87 21.89
C LEU A 369 -6.73 -12.25 23.38
N ARG A 370 -7.48 -13.31 23.74
CA ARG A 370 -7.50 -13.81 25.14
C ARG A 370 -6.10 -14.22 25.60
N GLU A 371 -5.37 -14.98 24.78
CA GLU A 371 -4.03 -15.43 25.12
C GLU A 371 -3.02 -14.26 25.12
N LEU A 372 -3.16 -13.30 24.21
CA LEU A 372 -2.34 -12.07 24.22
C LEU A 372 -2.58 -11.25 25.48
N LYS A 373 -3.84 -11.09 25.90
CA LYS A 373 -4.20 -10.40 27.16
C LYS A 373 -3.63 -11.11 28.38
N ALA A 374 -3.57 -12.44 28.37
CA ALA A 374 -2.96 -13.26 29.42
C ALA A 374 -1.40 -13.31 29.36
N GLY A 375 -0.77 -12.63 28.41
CA GLY A 375 0.69 -12.67 28.21
C GLY A 375 1.20 -13.99 27.58
N ASN A 376 0.31 -14.88 27.15
CA ASN A 376 0.64 -16.22 26.68
C ASN A 376 0.90 -16.26 25.16
N THR A 377 2.03 -15.69 24.76
CA THR A 377 2.40 -15.53 23.34
C THR A 377 2.51 -16.89 22.60
N GLN A 378 2.99 -17.96 23.26
CA GLN A 378 3.13 -19.27 22.65
C GLN A 378 1.76 -19.89 22.26
N LYS A 379 0.75 -19.77 23.13
CA LYS A 379 -0.61 -20.20 22.80
C LYS A 379 -1.24 -19.32 21.72
N ALA A 380 -1.01 -18.00 21.75
CA ALA A 380 -1.49 -17.12 20.70
C ALA A 380 -0.93 -17.52 19.32
N ILE A 381 0.36 -17.91 19.23
CA ILE A 381 0.97 -18.45 18.00
C ILE A 381 0.27 -19.74 17.57
N ARG A 382 -0.01 -20.68 18.50
CA ARG A 382 -0.73 -21.92 18.19
C ARG A 382 -2.16 -21.67 17.67
N TYR A 383 -2.81 -20.59 18.08
CA TYR A 383 -4.10 -20.16 17.55
C TYR A 383 -4.00 -19.37 16.24
N GLY A 384 -2.81 -19.27 15.64
CA GLY A 384 -2.59 -18.67 14.33
C GLY A 384 -2.32 -17.17 14.36
N LEU A 385 -1.81 -16.62 15.48
CA LEU A 385 -1.42 -15.20 15.55
C LEU A 385 -0.56 -14.79 14.35
N MET A 386 0.44 -15.61 13.98
CA MET A 386 1.36 -15.30 12.89
C MET A 386 0.76 -15.50 11.49
N ASP A 387 -0.32 -16.29 11.36
CA ASP A 387 -1.04 -16.52 10.11
C ASP A 387 -2.08 -15.45 9.81
N CYS A 388 -2.42 -14.61 10.78
CA CYS A 388 -3.32 -13.49 10.58
C CYS A 388 -2.74 -12.52 9.53
N ILE A 389 -3.52 -12.20 8.49
CA ILE A 389 -3.14 -11.25 7.42
C ILE A 389 -3.52 -9.80 7.72
N GLU A 390 -4.03 -9.52 8.93
CA GLU A 390 -4.38 -8.18 9.42
C GLU A 390 -5.42 -7.43 8.55
N CYS A 391 -6.28 -8.17 7.86
CA CYS A 391 -7.23 -7.64 6.89
C CYS A 391 -8.38 -6.79 7.47
N GLY A 392 -8.58 -6.75 8.77
CA GLY A 392 -9.62 -5.91 9.39
C GLY A 392 -11.02 -6.52 9.46
N CYS A 393 -11.38 -7.58 8.72
CA CYS A 393 -12.74 -8.16 8.70
C CYS A 393 -13.30 -8.45 10.09
N CYS A 394 -12.49 -8.99 11.00
CA CYS A 394 -12.90 -9.31 12.36
C CYS A 394 -13.18 -8.06 13.22
N ALA A 395 -12.44 -6.97 13.01
CA ALA A 395 -12.67 -5.71 13.71
C ALA A 395 -13.91 -5.00 13.16
N PHE A 396 -14.10 -4.99 11.84
CA PHE A 396 -15.28 -4.44 11.18
C PHE A 396 -16.57 -5.10 11.67
N MET A 397 -16.58 -6.43 11.81
CA MET A 397 -17.76 -7.21 12.23
C MET A 397 -17.96 -7.27 13.75
N CYS A 398 -17.13 -6.60 14.55
CA CYS A 398 -17.21 -6.68 15.99
C CYS A 398 -18.26 -5.71 16.57
N PRO A 399 -19.41 -6.19 17.12
CA PRO A 399 -20.42 -5.31 17.67
C PRO A 399 -20.00 -4.62 18.97
N ALA A 400 -18.91 -5.08 19.60
CA ALA A 400 -18.28 -4.45 20.76
C ALA A 400 -17.16 -3.48 20.37
N HIS A 401 -16.98 -3.19 19.11
CA HIS A 401 -15.99 -2.27 18.52
C HIS A 401 -14.54 -2.51 18.98
N ILE A 402 -14.20 -3.78 19.32
CA ILE A 402 -12.87 -4.15 19.80
C ILE A 402 -11.85 -3.92 18.68
N ARG A 403 -10.79 -3.18 18.97
CA ARG A 403 -9.68 -2.88 18.05
C ARG A 403 -8.78 -4.11 17.86
N ILE A 404 -9.36 -5.17 17.27
CA ILE A 404 -8.75 -6.50 17.15
C ILE A 404 -7.42 -6.43 16.39
N VAL A 405 -7.40 -5.75 15.23
CA VAL A 405 -6.20 -5.69 14.37
C VAL A 405 -5.04 -5.01 15.08
N GLN A 406 -5.28 -3.90 15.77
CA GLN A 406 -4.25 -3.18 16.52
C GLN A 406 -3.64 -4.08 17.61
N LYS A 407 -4.46 -4.81 18.35
CA LYS A 407 -4.01 -5.76 19.39
C LYS A 407 -3.24 -6.93 18.78
N VAL A 408 -3.64 -7.43 17.62
CA VAL A 408 -2.91 -8.47 16.86
C VAL A 408 -1.56 -7.94 16.36
N ARG A 409 -1.50 -6.75 15.78
CA ARG A 409 -0.25 -6.09 15.35
C ARG A 409 0.73 -5.95 16.50
N LEU A 410 0.27 -5.47 17.65
CA LEU A 410 1.08 -5.39 18.86
C LEU A 410 1.59 -6.76 19.31
N GLY A 411 0.69 -7.76 19.35
CA GLY A 411 1.06 -9.14 19.70
C GLY A 411 2.12 -9.72 18.79
N LYS A 412 2.01 -9.52 17.47
CA LYS A 412 3.03 -9.93 16.50
C LYS A 412 4.36 -9.20 16.70
N ALA A 413 4.34 -7.91 17.00
CA ALA A 413 5.56 -7.15 17.28
C ALA A 413 6.30 -7.74 18.49
N ILE A 414 5.60 -8.01 19.58
CA ILE A 414 6.15 -8.65 20.78
C ILE A 414 6.77 -10.01 20.47
N VAL A 415 6.08 -10.84 19.67
CA VAL A 415 6.59 -12.16 19.28
C VAL A 415 7.85 -12.04 18.43
N ARG A 416 7.85 -11.13 17.42
CA ARG A 416 9.03 -10.92 16.56
C ARG A 416 10.25 -10.46 17.34
N THR A 417 10.08 -9.55 18.32
CA THR A 417 11.17 -9.12 19.19
C THR A 417 11.72 -10.29 19.99
N LYS A 418 10.87 -11.09 20.64
CA LYS A 418 11.32 -12.29 21.38
C LYS A 418 12.08 -13.28 20.51
N MET A 419 11.57 -13.57 19.30
CA MET A 419 12.24 -14.47 18.35
C MET A 419 13.59 -13.91 17.87
N ALA A 420 13.72 -12.60 17.71
CA ALA A 420 14.99 -11.96 17.36
C ALA A 420 16.02 -12.06 18.49
N GLU A 421 15.58 -11.82 19.75
CA GLU A 421 16.43 -11.98 20.93
C GLU A 421 16.90 -13.42 21.13
N GLU A 422 16.01 -14.41 20.91
CA GLU A 422 16.35 -15.83 21.02
C GLU A 422 17.41 -16.21 19.96
N LYS A 423 17.22 -15.81 18.70
CA LYS A 423 18.20 -16.02 17.62
C LYS A 423 19.55 -15.37 17.92
N ALA A 424 19.55 -14.14 18.48
CA ALA A 424 20.79 -13.45 18.85
C ALA A 424 21.54 -14.21 19.98
N LYS A 425 20.80 -14.72 20.97
CA LYS A 425 21.37 -15.56 22.05
C LYS A 425 21.93 -16.88 21.55
N GLU A 426 21.25 -17.51 20.58
CA GLU A 426 21.75 -18.76 19.96
C GLU A 426 23.00 -18.51 19.10
N ALA A 427 23.05 -17.41 18.37
CA ALA A 427 24.23 -17.02 17.58
C ALA A 427 25.44 -16.75 18.49
N ALA A 428 25.21 -16.02 19.61
CA ALA A 428 26.26 -15.75 20.59
C ALA A 428 26.78 -17.00 21.35
N LYS A 429 25.97 -18.09 21.39
CA LYS A 429 26.42 -19.38 21.97
C LYS A 429 27.22 -20.22 21.00
N LYS A 430 27.15 -19.95 19.71
CA LYS A 430 27.85 -20.69 18.63
C LYS A 430 29.16 -20.01 18.21
N SER A 431 29.36 -18.74 18.58
CA SER A 431 30.63 -18.01 18.46
C SER A 431 31.51 -18.21 19.71
#